data_e5e7c85c5c740640a32382350ac4fee3
#
_entry.id   e5e7c85c5c740640a32382350ac4fee3
#
_cell.length_a   1.000
_cell.length_b   1.000
_cell.length_c   1.000
_cell.angle_alpha   90.00
_cell.angle_beta   90.00
_cell.angle_gamma   90.00
#
_symmetry.space_group_name_H-M   'P 1'
#
loop_
_entity.id
_entity.type
_entity.pdbx_description
1 polymer ?
#
loop_
_entity_poly.entity_id
_entity_poly.type
_entity_poly.pdbx_seq_one_letter_code
_entity_poly.pdbx_strand_id
1 'polypeptide(L)'
;MGHALLMVRAEVADADRAGFDTWYQDEHLPDALKGFKARRAWRGWSAVDPSVHHAFYEFDDLARAQAIQGSDALKQLVAEFDRAWGNKVTRTRDFVEVIQAVGTR
;
A
#
# COMPACT_ATOMS: atom_id res chain seq x y z
N MET A 1 -4.55 -20.09 -7.12
CA MET A 1 -5.57 -19.61 -6.48
C MET A 1 -5.12 -18.92 -5.30
N GLY A 2 -5.72 -18.53 -4.41
CA GLY A 2 -5.25 -17.98 -3.17
C GLY A 2 -4.45 -16.70 -3.27
N HIS A 3 -4.73 -15.86 -4.25
CA HIS A 3 -4.13 -14.52 -4.28
C HIS A 3 -4.39 -13.83 -2.96
N ALA A 4 -3.45 -12.99 -2.57
CA ALA A 4 -3.61 -12.20 -1.35
C ALA A 4 -3.18 -10.77 -1.61
N LEU A 5 -3.73 -9.86 -0.83
CA LEU A 5 -3.44 -8.44 -0.93
C LEU A 5 -2.91 -7.93 0.39
N LEU A 6 -1.92 -7.06 0.32
CA LEU A 6 -1.63 -6.13 1.39
C LEU A 6 -2.35 -4.84 1.01
N MET A 7 -3.20 -4.35 1.90
CA MET A 7 -3.94 -3.11 1.69
C MET A 7 -3.45 -2.08 2.70
N VAL A 8 -3.16 -0.88 2.21
CA VAL A 8 -2.72 0.21 3.08
C VAL A 8 -3.69 1.37 2.90
N ARG A 9 -4.34 1.77 4.00
CA ARG A 9 -5.25 2.90 4.01
C ARG A 9 -4.56 4.06 4.72
N ALA A 10 -4.56 5.23 4.10
CA ALA A 10 -3.95 6.42 4.69
C ALA A 10 -4.94 7.58 4.68
N GLU A 11 -4.94 8.36 5.76
CA GLU A 11 -5.72 9.59 5.85
C GLU A 11 -4.77 10.77 5.72
N VAL A 12 -5.02 11.61 4.71
CA VAL A 12 -4.11 12.68 4.30
C VAL A 12 -4.87 13.99 4.31
N ALA A 13 -4.34 15.00 4.98
CA ALA A 13 -4.95 16.32 5.01
C ALA A 13 -4.96 16.91 3.60
N ASP A 14 -5.97 17.73 3.33
CA ASP A 14 -6.14 18.34 2.01
C ASP A 14 -4.88 19.07 1.54
N ALA A 15 -4.25 19.81 2.44
CA ALA A 15 -3.03 20.57 2.11
C ALA A 15 -1.86 19.68 1.69
N ASP A 16 -1.84 18.42 2.14
CA ASP A 16 -0.75 17.49 1.87
C ASP A 16 -1.03 16.55 0.71
N ARG A 17 -2.26 16.58 0.20
CA ARG A 17 -2.71 15.61 -0.79
C ARG A 17 -1.86 15.58 -2.06
N ALA A 18 -1.60 16.75 -2.63
CA ALA A 18 -0.83 16.83 -3.88
C ALA A 18 0.60 16.32 -3.70
N GLY A 19 1.25 16.71 -2.61
CA GLY A 19 2.61 16.23 -2.31
C GLY A 19 2.65 14.75 -2.06
N PHE A 20 1.68 14.23 -1.32
CA PHE A 20 1.58 12.80 -1.03
C PHE A 20 1.38 12.00 -2.32
N ASP A 21 0.52 12.50 -3.20
CA ASP A 21 0.23 11.85 -4.47
C ASP A 21 1.49 11.73 -5.33
N THR A 22 2.23 12.82 -5.48
CA THR A 22 3.46 12.84 -6.26
C THR A 22 4.52 11.92 -5.66
N TRP A 23 4.71 11.99 -4.34
CA TRP A 23 5.69 11.16 -3.66
C TRP A 23 5.38 9.68 -3.81
N TYR A 24 4.10 9.31 -3.68
CA TYR A 24 3.69 7.92 -3.82
C TYR A 24 3.92 7.41 -5.23
N GLN A 25 3.57 8.25 -6.21
CA GLN A 25 3.73 7.89 -7.63
C GLN A 25 5.18 7.70 -8.01
N ASP A 26 6.04 8.63 -7.63
CA ASP A 26 7.42 8.68 -8.12
C ASP A 26 8.36 7.80 -7.31
N GLU A 27 8.08 7.61 -6.02
CA GLU A 27 9.02 6.95 -5.12
C GLU A 27 8.42 5.74 -4.43
N HIS A 28 7.35 5.94 -3.65
CA HIS A 28 6.95 4.92 -2.69
C HIS A 28 6.34 3.68 -3.33
N LEU A 29 5.43 3.83 -4.28
CA LEU A 29 4.79 2.65 -4.88
C LEU A 29 5.80 1.79 -5.64
N PRO A 30 6.66 2.37 -6.50
CA PRO A 30 7.69 1.56 -7.18
C PRO A 30 8.66 0.89 -6.19
N ASP A 31 9.06 1.61 -5.15
CA ASP A 31 9.98 1.06 -4.15
C ASP A 31 9.33 -0.08 -3.38
N ALA A 32 8.07 0.07 -3.01
CA ALA A 32 7.35 -0.96 -2.28
C ALA A 32 7.12 -2.21 -3.15
N LEU A 33 6.79 -2.02 -4.41
CA LEU A 33 6.64 -3.15 -5.33
C LEU A 33 7.90 -4.00 -5.35
N LYS A 34 9.06 -3.37 -5.48
CA LYS A 34 10.34 -4.07 -5.50
C LYS A 34 10.68 -4.68 -4.14
N GLY A 35 10.54 -3.88 -3.09
CA GLY A 35 10.91 -4.31 -1.74
C GLY A 35 10.09 -5.49 -1.25
N PHE A 36 8.81 -5.48 -1.53
CA PHE A 36 7.91 -6.56 -1.15
C PHE A 36 7.94 -7.74 -2.10
N LYS A 37 8.52 -7.54 -3.30
CA LYS A 37 8.48 -8.55 -4.37
C LYS A 37 7.03 -8.93 -4.69
N ALA A 38 6.16 -7.92 -4.72
CA ALA A 38 4.77 -8.12 -5.06
C ALA A 38 4.62 -8.32 -6.56
N ARG A 39 3.56 -9.00 -6.97
CA ARG A 39 3.29 -9.22 -8.39
C ARG A 39 2.85 -7.92 -9.06
N ARG A 40 1.97 -7.19 -8.39
CA ARG A 40 1.41 -5.94 -8.91
C ARG A 40 1.14 -5.02 -7.75
N ALA A 41 1.10 -3.73 -8.04
CA ALA A 41 0.72 -2.72 -7.06
C ALA A 41 -0.12 -1.66 -7.76
N TRP A 42 -1.12 -1.15 -7.07
CA TRP A 42 -1.94 -0.06 -7.58
C TRP A 42 -2.44 0.76 -6.40
N ARG A 43 -2.90 1.95 -6.70
CA ARG A 43 -3.37 2.87 -5.66
C ARG A 43 -4.44 3.80 -6.20
N GLY A 44 -5.17 4.41 -5.32
CA GLY A 44 -6.18 5.38 -5.71
C GLY A 44 -6.67 6.17 -4.52
N TRP A 45 -7.42 7.21 -4.81
CA TRP A 45 -8.07 8.03 -3.81
C TRP A 45 -9.54 7.66 -3.73
N SER A 46 -10.09 7.66 -2.52
CA SER A 46 -11.50 7.38 -2.33
C SER A 46 -12.34 8.47 -2.99
N ALA A 47 -13.37 8.06 -3.74
CA ALA A 47 -14.32 9.00 -4.30
C ALA A 47 -15.37 9.46 -3.28
N VAL A 48 -15.50 8.71 -2.19
CA VAL A 48 -16.44 9.04 -1.11
C VAL A 48 -15.80 9.99 -0.12
N ASP A 49 -14.56 9.73 0.26
CA ASP A 49 -13.80 10.56 1.20
C ASP A 49 -12.47 10.92 0.56
N PRO A 50 -12.35 12.13 -0.01
CA PRO A 50 -11.13 12.51 -0.74
C PRO A 50 -9.86 12.57 0.09
N SER A 51 -9.98 12.50 1.42
CA SER A 51 -8.81 12.46 2.30
C SER A 51 -8.19 11.08 2.40
N VAL A 52 -8.88 10.05 1.89
CA VAL A 52 -8.46 8.66 2.06
C VAL A 52 -7.78 8.13 0.81
N HIS A 53 -6.57 7.64 0.99
CA HIS A 53 -5.77 7.01 -0.05
C HIS A 53 -5.67 5.52 0.23
N HIS A 54 -5.80 4.72 -0.82
CA HIS A 54 -5.65 3.26 -0.73
C HIS A 54 -4.52 2.80 -1.63
N ALA A 55 -3.67 1.93 -1.12
CA ALA A 55 -2.65 1.25 -1.92
C ALA A 55 -2.83 -0.26 -1.74
N PHE A 56 -2.57 -1.00 -2.81
CA PHE A 56 -2.79 -2.44 -2.87
C PHE A 56 -1.55 -3.10 -3.45
N TYR A 57 -1.12 -4.19 -2.82
CA TYR A 57 0.00 -5.00 -3.29
C TYR A 57 -0.47 -6.44 -3.40
N GLU A 58 -0.31 -7.03 -4.57
CA GLU A 58 -0.81 -8.37 -4.84
C GLU A 58 0.30 -9.41 -4.72
N PHE A 59 0.00 -10.52 -4.08
CA PHE A 59 0.92 -11.64 -3.88
C PHE A 59 0.27 -12.94 -4.34
N ASP A 60 1.10 -13.96 -4.58
CA ASP A 60 0.60 -15.25 -5.05
C ASP A 60 -0.30 -15.94 -4.03
N ASP A 61 0.01 -15.78 -2.75
CA ASP A 61 -0.77 -16.39 -1.68
C ASP A 61 -0.61 -15.61 -0.38
N LEU A 62 -1.41 -15.99 0.61
CA LEU A 62 -1.43 -15.29 1.89
C LEU A 62 -0.10 -15.43 2.63
N ALA A 63 0.54 -16.58 2.55
CA ALA A 63 1.81 -16.79 3.24
C ALA A 63 2.87 -15.81 2.74
N ARG A 64 2.92 -15.58 1.43
CA ARG A 64 3.87 -14.62 0.87
C ARG A 64 3.57 -13.20 1.30
N ALA A 65 2.27 -12.85 1.35
CA ALA A 65 1.88 -11.53 1.81
C ALA A 65 2.27 -11.32 3.28
N GLN A 66 1.96 -12.30 4.13
CA GLN A 66 2.22 -12.19 5.56
C GLN A 66 3.71 -12.23 5.88
N ALA A 67 4.53 -12.83 5.02
CA ALA A 67 5.98 -12.85 5.22
C ALA A 67 6.60 -11.46 5.22
N ILE A 68 5.87 -10.45 4.75
CA ILE A 68 6.35 -9.07 4.77
C ILE A 68 6.41 -8.52 6.18
N GLN A 69 5.51 -8.95 7.05
CA GLN A 69 5.51 -8.49 8.44
C GLN A 69 6.84 -8.83 9.09
N GLY A 70 7.46 -7.83 9.69
CA GLY A 70 8.76 -8.00 10.32
C GLY A 70 9.94 -8.08 9.37
N SER A 71 9.71 -8.00 8.05
CA SER A 71 10.79 -8.03 7.09
C SER A 71 11.61 -6.73 7.11
N ASP A 72 12.86 -6.82 6.68
CA ASP A 72 13.71 -5.64 6.57
C ASP A 72 13.15 -4.66 5.53
N ALA A 73 12.58 -5.18 4.45
CA ALA A 73 11.97 -4.34 3.42
C ALA A 73 10.84 -3.50 3.99
N LEU A 74 9.96 -4.10 4.80
CA LEU A 74 8.88 -3.34 5.43
C LEU A 74 9.43 -2.30 6.40
N LYS A 75 10.41 -2.67 7.21
CA LYS A 75 11.01 -1.73 8.16
C LYS A 75 11.60 -0.52 7.45
N GLN A 76 12.29 -0.75 6.34
CA GLN A 76 12.89 0.33 5.56
C GLN A 76 11.83 1.22 4.94
N LEU A 77 10.78 0.66 4.38
CA LEU A 77 9.71 1.42 3.75
C LEU A 77 8.92 2.22 4.79
N VAL A 78 8.69 1.65 5.97
CA VAL A 78 8.05 2.36 7.07
C VAL A 78 8.92 3.54 7.50
N ALA A 79 10.22 3.35 7.62
CA ALA A 79 11.13 4.43 8.00
C ALA A 79 11.12 5.56 6.97
N GLU A 80 11.09 5.23 5.69
CA GLU A 80 11.02 6.23 4.61
C GLU A 80 9.69 6.98 4.64
N PHE A 81 8.60 6.26 4.86
CA PHE A 81 7.28 6.87 4.97
C PHE A 81 7.24 7.84 6.16
N ASP A 82 7.72 7.39 7.31
CA ASP A 82 7.71 8.22 8.52
C ASP A 82 8.59 9.46 8.36
N ARG A 83 9.69 9.33 7.65
CA ARG A 83 10.57 10.47 7.40
C ARG A 83 9.88 11.51 6.51
N ALA A 84 9.10 11.06 5.52
CA ALA A 84 8.43 11.95 4.60
C ALA A 84 7.15 12.54 5.17
N TRP A 85 6.36 11.72 5.87
CA TRP A 85 5.00 12.11 6.28
C TRP A 85 4.74 12.02 7.77
N GLY A 86 5.46 11.17 8.48
CA GLY A 86 5.44 11.10 9.94
C GLY A 86 4.09 11.30 10.59
N ASN A 87 3.96 12.35 11.37
CA ASN A 87 2.74 12.65 12.13
C ASN A 87 1.63 13.25 11.28
N LYS A 88 1.89 13.54 10.01
CA LYS A 88 0.90 14.18 9.14
C LYS A 88 -0.09 13.20 8.54
N VAL A 89 0.24 11.92 8.52
CA VAL A 89 -0.59 10.91 7.86
C VAL A 89 -0.79 9.74 8.80
N THR A 90 -2.06 9.38 8.99
CA THR A 90 -2.43 8.18 9.74
C THR A 90 -2.66 7.06 8.74
N ARG A 91 -2.10 5.88 9.01
CA ARG A 91 -2.30 4.75 8.11
C ARG A 91 -2.54 3.46 8.87
N THR A 92 -3.28 2.55 8.20
CA THR A 92 -3.52 1.21 8.70
C THR A 92 -3.24 0.21 7.58
N ARG A 93 -2.91 -1.01 7.94
CA ARG A 93 -2.63 -2.09 7.00
C ARG A 93 -3.55 -3.26 7.29
N ASP A 94 -3.85 -4.00 6.22
CA ASP A 94 -4.64 -5.22 6.32
C ASP A 94 -4.12 -6.22 5.30
N PHE A 95 -4.15 -7.49 5.64
CA PHE A 95 -3.84 -8.57 4.72
C PHE A 95 -5.13 -9.29 4.41
N VAL A 96 -5.45 -9.41 3.13
CA VAL A 96 -6.72 -9.99 2.69
C VAL A 96 -6.42 -11.15 1.77
N GLU A 97 -6.93 -12.31 2.11
CA GLU A 97 -6.88 -13.46 1.22
C GLU A 97 -8.09 -13.43 0.29
N VAL A 98 -7.83 -13.44 -1.01
CA VAL A 98 -8.91 -13.42 -1.98
C VAL A 98 -9.45 -14.83 -2.11
N ILE A 99 -10.70 -15.05 -1.72
CA ILE A 99 -11.28 -16.39 -1.78
C ILE A 99 -12.11 -16.62 -3.03
N GLN A 100 -12.42 -15.55 -3.76
CA GLN A 100 -13.16 -15.69 -5.01
C GLN A 100 -12.95 -14.43 -5.85
N ALA A 101 -12.78 -14.64 -7.14
CA ALA A 101 -12.72 -13.55 -8.11
C ALA A 101 -13.48 -13.98 -9.35
N VAL A 102 -14.37 -13.12 -9.83
CA VAL A 102 -15.17 -13.40 -11.05
C VAL A 102 -15.05 -12.21 -11.97
N GLY A 103 -15.31 -12.46 -13.24
CA GLY A 103 -15.21 -11.42 -14.25
C GLY A 103 -13.84 -11.38 -14.91
N THR A 104 -13.73 -10.62 -15.99
CA THR A 104 -12.47 -10.47 -16.71
C THR A 104 -11.77 -9.18 -16.25
N ARG A 105 -10.50 -9.10 -16.57
CA ARG A 105 -9.68 -7.95 -16.23
C ARG A 105 -9.38 -7.14 -17.45
#